data_f9158d657ce25b2fab28d9c21070b237
#
_entry.id   f9158d657ce25b2fab28d9c21070b237
#
_cell.length_a   1.000
_cell.length_b   1.000
_cell.length_c   1.000
_cell.angle_alpha   90.00
_cell.angle_beta   90.00
_cell.angle_gamma   90.00
#
_symmetry.space_group_name_H-M   'P 1'
#
loop_
_entity.id
_entity.type
_entity.pdbx_description
1 polymer ?
#
loop_
_entity_poly.entity_id
_entity_poly.type
_entity_poly.pdbx_seq_one_letter_code
_entity_poly.pdbx_strand_id
1 'polypeptide(L)'
;ETRLKVIDFEDLTIEFYNDFRSFLTDKEYSPNTIARMVKICKTICYAAEQLKLMDAANVRFGFDVIYKDVDNVYLTEERIQELYEYDLSNRPAWEKIKDVFVVGCLTGQRVSDYKRINSKMIVTLTDGNKYIKLKQEKTGNIVYIPLDYRVAAILDKYNGALPKVYDQKINDHIKEIGEALGWTEIVELDEQRGAMEYTAKKRFCDLLKTHTCRRSLATNMYKAGASLSSIMAITGHNSEQQLKTYLKLDESEKSMLAA
;
A
#
# COMPACT_ATOMS: atom_id res chain seq x y z
N GLU A 1 7.37 -36.94 -20.45
CA GLU A 1 6.88 -36.00 -21.49
C GLU A 1 5.45 -35.63 -21.14
N THR A 2 5.24 -34.52 -20.38
CA THR A 2 3.92 -33.96 -20.12
C THR A 2 3.47 -33.27 -21.40
N ARG A 3 2.62 -33.94 -22.17
CA ARG A 3 1.87 -33.26 -23.24
C ARG A 3 1.16 -32.05 -22.59
N LEU A 4 1.48 -30.84 -23.06
CA LEU A 4 0.70 -29.65 -22.75
C LEU A 4 -0.74 -29.90 -23.26
N LYS A 5 -1.64 -30.31 -22.36
CA LYS A 5 -3.05 -30.39 -22.66
C LYS A 5 -3.52 -28.95 -22.87
N VAL A 6 -4.09 -28.67 -24.03
CA VAL A 6 -4.79 -27.41 -24.25
C VAL A 6 -5.99 -27.39 -23.32
N ILE A 7 -6.07 -26.39 -22.45
CA ILE A 7 -7.20 -26.20 -21.54
C ILE A 7 -8.27 -25.42 -22.30
N ASP A 8 -9.46 -26.01 -22.44
CA ASP A 8 -10.63 -25.33 -22.99
C ASP A 8 -11.52 -24.80 -21.88
N PHE A 9 -12.48 -23.96 -22.20
CA PHE A 9 -13.41 -23.38 -21.22
C PHE A 9 -14.25 -24.45 -20.49
N GLU A 10 -14.55 -25.56 -21.14
CA GLU A 10 -15.26 -26.70 -20.54
C GLU A 10 -14.45 -27.42 -19.45
N ASP A 11 -13.12 -27.32 -19.49
CA ASP A 11 -12.22 -27.89 -18.48
C ASP A 11 -12.22 -27.06 -17.17
N LEU A 12 -12.76 -25.85 -17.15
CA LEU A 12 -12.74 -24.92 -16.01
C LEU A 12 -13.82 -25.28 -14.98
N THR A 13 -13.71 -26.48 -14.43
CA THR A 13 -14.57 -27.04 -13.39
C THR A 13 -14.07 -26.68 -11.97
N ILE A 14 -14.85 -27.04 -10.95
CA ILE A 14 -14.42 -26.94 -9.53
C ILE A 14 -13.19 -27.83 -9.27
N GLU A 15 -13.13 -29.00 -9.92
CA GLU A 15 -11.97 -29.92 -9.84
C GLU A 15 -10.71 -29.24 -10.39
N PHE A 16 -10.79 -28.63 -11.59
CA PHE A 16 -9.70 -27.84 -12.13
C PHE A 16 -9.25 -26.74 -11.16
N TYR A 17 -10.18 -26.03 -10.52
CA TYR A 17 -9.84 -25.00 -9.55
C TYR A 17 -9.05 -25.55 -8.36
N ASN A 18 -9.46 -26.70 -7.82
CA ASN A 18 -8.76 -27.34 -6.72
C ASN A 18 -7.36 -27.79 -7.13
N ASP A 19 -7.22 -28.42 -8.30
CA ASP A 19 -5.94 -28.86 -8.85
C ASP A 19 -5.02 -27.67 -9.13
N PHE A 20 -5.56 -26.59 -9.70
CA PHE A 20 -4.82 -25.37 -9.97
C PHE A 20 -4.31 -24.72 -8.67
N ARG A 21 -5.14 -24.66 -7.64
CA ARG A 21 -4.71 -24.16 -6.33
C ARG A 21 -3.65 -25.04 -5.71
N SER A 22 -3.83 -26.37 -5.74
CA SER A 22 -2.85 -27.34 -5.24
C SER A 22 -1.51 -27.16 -5.95
N PHE A 23 -1.52 -27.12 -7.28
CA PHE A 23 -0.32 -26.88 -8.08
C PHE A 23 0.42 -25.59 -7.68
N LEU A 24 -0.32 -24.48 -7.49
CA LEU A 24 0.27 -23.20 -7.07
C LEU A 24 0.81 -23.27 -5.63
N THR A 25 0.15 -24.01 -4.76
CA THR A 25 0.59 -24.27 -3.39
C THR A 25 1.88 -25.06 -3.35
N ASP A 26 1.98 -26.13 -4.16
CA ASP A 26 3.18 -26.97 -4.32
C ASP A 26 4.36 -26.20 -4.92
N LYS A 27 4.08 -25.14 -5.70
CA LYS A 27 5.07 -24.17 -6.20
C LYS A 27 5.45 -23.11 -5.16
N GLU A 28 5.02 -23.25 -3.92
CA GLU A 28 5.33 -22.36 -2.80
C GLU A 28 4.93 -20.89 -3.02
N TYR A 29 3.90 -20.63 -3.85
CA TYR A 29 3.36 -19.27 -3.99
C TYR A 29 2.67 -18.83 -2.71
N SER A 30 2.76 -17.52 -2.40
CA SER A 30 2.02 -16.96 -1.27
C SER A 30 0.50 -16.98 -1.53
N PRO A 31 -0.35 -17.05 -0.47
CA PRO A 31 -1.82 -17.05 -0.61
C PRO A 31 -2.33 -15.91 -1.48
N ASN A 32 -1.77 -14.69 -1.33
CA ASN A 32 -2.19 -13.53 -2.11
C ASN A 32 -1.78 -13.62 -3.58
N THR A 33 -0.67 -14.31 -3.88
CA THR A 33 -0.28 -14.61 -5.26
C THR A 33 -1.24 -15.61 -5.88
N ILE A 34 -1.61 -16.65 -5.15
CA ILE A 34 -2.61 -17.66 -5.58
C ILE A 34 -3.96 -16.98 -5.83
N ALA A 35 -4.45 -16.18 -4.85
CA ALA A 35 -5.69 -15.43 -4.99
C ALA A 35 -5.70 -14.50 -6.23
N ARG A 36 -4.57 -13.84 -6.50
CA ARG A 36 -4.41 -13.00 -7.70
C ARG A 36 -4.51 -13.82 -8.98
N MET A 37 -3.87 -15.00 -9.05
CA MET A 37 -3.92 -15.86 -10.23
C MET A 37 -5.33 -16.38 -10.48
N VAL A 38 -6.03 -16.82 -9.42
CA VAL A 38 -7.45 -17.21 -9.50
C VAL A 38 -8.32 -16.06 -9.97
N LYS A 39 -8.09 -14.84 -9.46
CA LYS A 39 -8.83 -13.65 -9.90
C LYS A 39 -8.61 -13.34 -11.38
N ILE A 40 -7.40 -13.50 -11.89
CA ILE A 40 -7.11 -13.32 -13.33
C ILE A 40 -7.89 -14.36 -14.14
N CYS A 41 -7.87 -15.63 -13.74
CA CYS A 41 -8.65 -16.69 -14.38
C CYS A 41 -10.14 -16.33 -14.42
N LYS A 42 -10.74 -15.93 -13.28
CA LYS A 42 -12.14 -15.46 -13.24
C LYS A 42 -12.41 -14.29 -14.20
N THR A 43 -11.50 -13.34 -14.28
CA THR A 43 -11.66 -12.18 -15.18
C THR A 43 -11.71 -12.59 -16.64
N ILE A 44 -10.85 -13.54 -17.04
CA ILE A 44 -10.85 -14.10 -18.42
C ILE A 44 -12.15 -14.83 -18.70
N CYS A 45 -12.61 -15.68 -17.76
CA CYS A 45 -13.87 -16.42 -17.92
C CYS A 45 -15.08 -15.50 -18.04
N TYR A 46 -15.15 -14.42 -17.25
CA TYR A 46 -16.25 -13.45 -17.38
C TYR A 46 -16.22 -12.69 -18.71
N ALA A 47 -15.03 -12.38 -19.22
CA ALA A 47 -14.92 -11.80 -20.56
C ALA A 47 -15.39 -12.78 -21.65
N ALA A 48 -15.03 -14.07 -21.53
CA ALA A 48 -15.49 -15.12 -22.45
C ALA A 48 -17.02 -15.33 -22.38
N GLU A 49 -17.62 -15.26 -21.20
CA GLU A 49 -19.08 -15.33 -21.03
C GLU A 49 -19.77 -14.16 -21.75
N GLN A 50 -19.25 -12.95 -21.63
CA GLN A 50 -19.80 -11.79 -22.37
C GLN A 50 -19.73 -11.96 -23.88
N LEU A 51 -18.71 -12.67 -24.37
CA LEU A 51 -18.55 -13.03 -25.77
C LEU A 51 -19.36 -14.29 -26.17
N LYS A 52 -20.13 -14.88 -25.23
CA LYS A 52 -20.92 -16.12 -25.42
C LYS A 52 -20.07 -17.34 -25.81
N LEU A 53 -18.83 -17.41 -25.35
CA LEU A 53 -17.90 -18.51 -25.59
C LEU A 53 -17.99 -19.58 -24.50
N MET A 54 -18.55 -19.27 -23.33
CA MET A 54 -18.75 -20.18 -22.20
C MET A 54 -19.89 -19.72 -21.30
N ASP A 55 -20.36 -20.61 -20.41
CA ASP A 55 -21.11 -20.24 -19.19
C ASP A 55 -20.14 -20.20 -18.01
N ALA A 56 -20.03 -19.05 -17.36
CA ALA A 56 -19.13 -18.84 -16.23
C ALA A 56 -19.77 -19.17 -14.87
N ALA A 57 -20.91 -19.87 -14.80
CA ALA A 57 -21.60 -20.17 -13.54
C ALA A 57 -20.70 -20.93 -12.56
N ASN A 58 -20.00 -21.98 -13.00
CA ASN A 58 -19.07 -22.76 -12.17
C ASN A 58 -17.92 -21.89 -11.63
N VAL A 59 -17.38 -21.00 -12.47
CA VAL A 59 -16.31 -20.08 -12.09
C VAL A 59 -16.80 -19.02 -11.10
N ARG A 60 -18.06 -18.56 -11.27
CA ARG A 60 -18.66 -17.53 -10.41
C ARG A 60 -18.85 -18.03 -8.98
N PHE A 61 -19.37 -19.22 -8.83
CA PHE A 61 -19.76 -19.79 -7.54
C PHE A 61 -18.73 -20.78 -6.95
N GLY A 62 -17.80 -21.32 -7.75
CA GLY A 62 -16.85 -22.33 -7.31
C GLY A 62 -15.40 -21.87 -7.18
N PHE A 63 -15.02 -20.73 -7.77
CA PHE A 63 -13.64 -20.23 -7.70
C PHE A 63 -13.52 -19.12 -6.66
N ASP A 64 -13.13 -19.46 -5.44
CA ASP A 64 -12.96 -18.48 -4.37
C ASP A 64 -11.64 -17.73 -4.47
N VAL A 65 -11.73 -16.41 -4.33
CA VAL A 65 -10.57 -15.51 -4.29
C VAL A 65 -10.34 -15.11 -2.84
N ILE A 66 -9.45 -15.83 -2.14
CA ILE A 66 -9.20 -15.64 -0.71
C ILE A 66 -7.88 -14.91 -0.53
N TYR A 67 -7.94 -13.66 -0.07
CA TYR A 67 -6.77 -12.89 0.34
C TYR A 67 -6.52 -13.05 1.83
N LYS A 68 -5.26 -13.21 2.22
CA LYS A 68 -4.82 -13.11 3.62
C LYS A 68 -4.28 -11.70 3.89
N ASP A 69 -4.57 -11.20 5.08
CA ASP A 69 -3.93 -9.97 5.55
C ASP A 69 -2.43 -10.21 5.68
N VAL A 70 -1.66 -9.20 5.32
CA VAL A 70 -0.20 -9.24 5.38
C VAL A 70 0.26 -8.25 6.42
N ASP A 71 1.05 -8.73 7.36
CA ASP A 71 1.68 -7.87 8.32
C ASP A 71 2.66 -6.91 7.66
N ASN A 72 2.63 -5.69 8.13
CA ASN A 72 3.41 -4.59 7.60
C ASN A 72 3.74 -3.60 8.72
N VAL A 73 4.69 -2.71 8.48
CA VAL A 73 5.08 -1.66 9.41
C VAL A 73 4.51 -0.29 9.02
N TYR A 74 4.51 0.63 9.98
CA TYR A 74 4.27 2.05 9.77
C TYR A 74 5.33 2.85 10.54
N LEU A 75 5.53 4.10 10.16
CA LEU A 75 6.36 5.04 10.91
C LEU A 75 5.48 5.84 11.88
N THR A 76 5.85 5.87 13.14
CA THR A 76 5.24 6.78 14.12
C THR A 76 5.57 8.23 13.78
N GLU A 77 4.88 9.20 14.39
CA GLU A 77 5.15 10.62 14.16
C GLU A 77 6.58 10.99 14.55
N GLU A 78 7.11 10.38 15.64
CA GLU A 78 8.49 10.60 16.09
C GLU A 78 9.50 10.12 15.03
N ARG A 79 9.27 8.95 14.42
CA ARG A 79 10.14 8.45 13.36
C ARG A 79 10.03 9.27 12.07
N ILE A 80 8.86 9.80 11.76
CA ILE A 80 8.71 10.73 10.62
C ILE A 80 9.48 12.02 10.89
N GLN A 81 9.44 12.54 12.13
CA GLN A 81 10.20 13.71 12.53
C GLN A 81 11.71 13.44 12.50
N GLU A 82 12.17 12.32 13.05
CA GLU A 82 13.57 11.89 12.99
C GLU A 82 14.07 11.78 11.55
N LEU A 83 13.26 11.16 10.66
CA LEU A 83 13.57 11.07 9.25
C LEU A 83 13.66 12.46 8.58
N TYR A 84 12.73 13.37 8.88
CA TYR A 84 12.73 14.71 8.34
C TYR A 84 13.99 15.49 8.73
N GLU A 85 14.42 15.39 9.99
CA GLU A 85 15.58 16.11 10.55
C GLU A 85 16.92 15.48 10.17
N TYR A 86 16.92 14.22 9.71
CA TYR A 86 18.15 13.51 9.39
C TYR A 86 18.94 14.21 8.27
N ASP A 87 20.14 14.66 8.59
CA ASP A 87 21.02 15.38 7.65
C ASP A 87 21.63 14.44 6.61
N LEU A 88 21.29 14.66 5.37
CA LEU A 88 21.80 13.98 4.19
C LEU A 88 22.40 14.95 3.17
N SER A 89 22.81 16.15 3.60
CA SER A 89 23.39 17.19 2.73
C SER A 89 24.61 16.68 1.95
N ASN A 90 25.36 15.72 2.51
CA ASN A 90 26.49 15.06 1.88
C ASN A 90 26.09 13.92 0.89
N ARG A 91 24.80 13.58 0.82
CA ARG A 91 24.23 12.53 -0.05
C ARG A 91 23.00 13.04 -0.80
N PRO A 92 23.12 13.96 -1.78
CA PRO A 92 22.00 14.65 -2.41
C PRO A 92 20.95 13.74 -3.03
N ALA A 93 21.35 12.53 -3.50
CA ALA A 93 20.41 11.57 -4.05
C ALA A 93 19.50 10.97 -2.96
N TRP A 94 20.05 10.64 -1.79
CA TRP A 94 19.31 10.13 -0.65
C TRP A 94 18.43 11.22 -0.02
N GLU A 95 18.93 12.43 0.04
CA GLU A 95 18.19 13.58 0.55
C GLU A 95 16.88 13.82 -0.24
N LYS A 96 16.94 13.76 -1.58
CA LYS A 96 15.75 13.84 -2.44
C LYS A 96 14.76 12.72 -2.15
N ILE A 97 15.24 11.52 -1.92
CA ILE A 97 14.39 10.35 -1.63
C ILE A 97 13.75 10.49 -0.25
N LYS A 98 14.53 10.88 0.76
CA LYS A 98 14.05 11.17 2.11
C LYS A 98 12.92 12.21 2.07
N ASP A 99 13.15 13.34 1.45
CA ASP A 99 12.20 14.43 1.41
C ASP A 99 10.89 14.03 0.69
N VAL A 100 10.99 13.33 -0.45
CA VAL A 100 9.80 12.81 -1.16
C VAL A 100 9.06 11.77 -0.32
N PHE A 101 9.76 10.92 0.42
CA PHE A 101 9.14 9.91 1.28
C PHE A 101 8.45 10.56 2.50
N VAL A 102 9.05 11.57 3.12
CA VAL A 102 8.46 12.36 4.21
C VAL A 102 7.16 13.02 3.74
N VAL A 103 7.14 13.66 2.56
CA VAL A 103 5.90 14.19 1.97
C VAL A 103 4.85 13.09 1.81
N GLY A 104 5.25 11.90 1.38
CA GLY A 104 4.36 10.75 1.32
C GLY A 104 3.74 10.41 2.68
N CYS A 105 4.56 10.36 3.75
CA CYS A 105 4.13 10.06 5.12
C CYS A 105 3.18 11.13 5.70
N LEU A 106 3.41 12.40 5.38
CA LEU A 106 2.62 13.52 5.89
C LEU A 106 1.33 13.76 5.09
N THR A 107 1.22 13.24 3.88
CA THR A 107 0.03 13.39 3.03
C THR A 107 -0.79 12.11 2.89
N GLY A 108 -0.21 10.94 3.15
CA GLY A 108 -0.88 9.64 3.06
C GLY A 108 -1.37 9.26 1.67
N GLN A 109 -0.89 9.93 0.63
CA GLN A 109 -1.30 9.66 -0.74
C GLN A 109 -0.55 8.45 -1.33
N ARG A 110 -1.02 7.94 -2.46
CA ARG A 110 -0.27 6.93 -3.23
C ARG A 110 0.97 7.55 -3.84
N VAL A 111 1.99 6.74 -4.11
CA VAL A 111 3.26 7.22 -4.68
C VAL A 111 3.07 8.00 -5.99
N SER A 112 2.16 7.59 -6.86
CA SER A 112 1.80 8.33 -8.07
C SER A 112 1.24 9.72 -7.77
N ASP A 113 0.55 9.87 -6.64
CA ASP A 113 -0.10 11.12 -6.23
C ASP A 113 0.85 12.04 -5.44
N TYR A 114 1.53 11.54 -4.39
CA TYR A 114 2.36 12.41 -3.58
C TYR A 114 3.59 12.95 -4.32
N LYS A 115 4.18 12.20 -5.25
CA LYS A 115 5.34 12.68 -6.03
C LYS A 115 5.07 13.88 -6.94
N ARG A 116 3.84 14.14 -7.28
CA ARG A 116 3.45 15.28 -8.12
C ARG A 116 2.95 16.50 -7.36
N ILE A 117 2.96 16.42 -6.01
CA ILE A 117 2.59 17.56 -5.17
C ILE A 117 3.53 18.73 -5.45
N ASN A 118 2.94 19.92 -5.59
CA ASN A 118 3.66 21.16 -5.84
C ASN A 118 2.89 22.35 -5.26
N SER A 119 3.57 23.50 -5.15
CA SER A 119 3.02 24.72 -4.51
C SER A 119 1.76 25.26 -5.18
N LYS A 120 1.52 24.97 -6.48
CA LYS A 120 0.30 25.40 -7.19
C LYS A 120 -0.95 24.66 -6.71
N MET A 121 -0.78 23.54 -6.01
CA MET A 121 -1.88 22.76 -5.42
C MET A 121 -2.29 23.28 -4.04
N ILE A 122 -1.54 24.24 -3.46
CA ILE A 122 -1.86 24.78 -2.16
C ILE A 122 -3.00 25.82 -2.31
N VAL A 123 -4.06 25.62 -1.55
CA VAL A 123 -5.23 26.51 -1.50
C VAL A 123 -5.52 26.90 -0.05
N THR A 124 -6.06 28.11 0.14
CA THR A 124 -6.57 28.52 1.44
C THR A 124 -8.08 28.34 1.44
N LEU A 125 -8.62 27.63 2.42
CA LEU A 125 -10.07 27.44 2.56
C LEU A 125 -10.69 28.53 3.44
N THR A 126 -12.02 28.47 3.60
CA THR A 126 -12.82 29.47 4.36
C THR A 126 -12.47 29.54 5.85
N ASP A 127 -11.86 28.48 6.40
CA ASP A 127 -11.34 28.42 7.77
C ASP A 127 -10.00 29.16 7.95
N GLY A 128 -9.46 29.73 6.88
CA GLY A 128 -8.15 30.40 6.86
C GLY A 128 -6.95 29.47 6.80
N ASN A 129 -7.14 28.15 6.87
CA ASN A 129 -6.06 27.18 6.83
C ASN A 129 -5.65 26.82 5.39
N LYS A 130 -4.39 26.41 5.23
CA LYS A 130 -3.85 25.98 3.95
C LYS A 130 -3.99 24.48 3.78
N TYR A 131 -4.39 24.06 2.59
CA TYR A 131 -4.58 22.66 2.22
C TYR A 131 -3.93 22.39 0.86
N ILE A 132 -3.50 21.15 0.67
CA ILE A 132 -3.12 20.64 -0.65
C ILE A 132 -4.39 20.07 -1.31
N LYS A 133 -4.86 20.70 -2.38
CA LYS A 133 -5.96 20.21 -3.22
C LYS A 133 -5.41 19.27 -4.28
N LEU A 134 -5.71 17.99 -4.17
CA LEU A 134 -5.16 16.95 -5.03
C LEU A 134 -6.28 16.10 -5.66
N LYS A 135 -6.25 15.94 -6.99
CA LYS A 135 -7.07 14.94 -7.69
C LYS A 135 -6.26 13.66 -7.83
N GLN A 136 -6.71 12.57 -7.18
CA GLN A 136 -6.04 11.28 -7.19
C GLN A 136 -6.10 10.62 -8.58
N GLU A 137 -4.97 10.09 -9.08
CA GLU A 137 -4.90 9.46 -10.41
C GLU A 137 -5.77 8.21 -10.53
N LYS A 138 -5.67 7.32 -9.53
CA LYS A 138 -6.32 6.01 -9.59
C LYS A 138 -7.85 6.08 -9.43
N THR A 139 -8.34 6.99 -8.62
CA THR A 139 -9.78 7.05 -8.24
C THR A 139 -10.51 8.25 -8.82
N GLY A 140 -9.77 9.28 -9.26
CA GLY A 140 -10.34 10.55 -9.70
C GLY A 140 -10.88 11.42 -8.55
N ASN A 141 -10.80 10.96 -7.29
CA ASN A 141 -11.29 11.69 -6.14
C ASN A 141 -10.46 12.94 -5.89
N ILE A 142 -11.13 14.04 -5.54
CA ILE A 142 -10.47 15.27 -5.08
C ILE A 142 -10.40 15.19 -3.55
N VAL A 143 -9.19 15.33 -3.02
CA VAL A 143 -8.92 15.36 -1.58
C VAL A 143 -8.30 16.68 -1.18
N TYR A 144 -8.58 17.10 0.05
CA TYR A 144 -7.99 18.28 0.67
C TYR A 144 -7.18 17.81 1.88
N ILE A 145 -5.87 17.96 1.80
CA ILE A 145 -4.93 17.48 2.80
C ILE A 145 -4.43 18.70 3.56
N PRO A 146 -4.55 18.78 4.90
CA PRO A 146 -3.97 19.88 5.67
C PRO A 146 -2.48 20.03 5.34
N LEU A 147 -2.03 21.26 5.10
CA LEU A 147 -0.64 21.53 4.76
C LEU A 147 0.22 21.50 6.02
N ASP A 148 1.00 20.43 6.17
CA ASP A 148 2.03 20.32 7.22
C ASP A 148 3.21 21.26 6.90
N TYR A 149 3.77 21.91 7.93
CA TYR A 149 4.88 22.86 7.79
C TYR A 149 6.12 22.22 7.14
N ARG A 150 6.38 20.94 7.41
CA ARG A 150 7.50 20.16 6.82
C ARG A 150 7.31 19.99 5.31
N VAL A 151 6.07 19.74 4.87
CA VAL A 151 5.76 19.68 3.44
C VAL A 151 5.98 21.04 2.77
N ALA A 152 5.55 22.12 3.41
CA ALA A 152 5.79 23.47 2.91
C ALA A 152 7.30 23.76 2.77
N ALA A 153 8.07 23.47 3.82
CA ALA A 153 9.52 23.66 3.82
C ALA A 153 10.24 22.81 2.73
N ILE A 154 9.81 21.55 2.53
CA ILE A 154 10.36 20.70 1.46
C ILE A 154 10.01 21.27 0.09
N LEU A 155 8.78 21.74 -0.13
CA LEU A 155 8.41 22.35 -1.40
C LEU A 155 9.24 23.63 -1.66
N ASP A 156 9.43 24.48 -0.66
CA ASP A 156 10.25 25.68 -0.78
C ASP A 156 11.71 25.36 -1.12
N LYS A 157 12.30 24.32 -0.48
CA LYS A 157 13.64 23.80 -0.76
C LYS A 157 13.82 23.41 -2.25
N TYR A 158 12.77 22.90 -2.88
CA TYR A 158 12.79 22.48 -4.28
C TYR A 158 12.07 23.45 -5.23
N ASN A 159 12.02 24.74 -4.90
CA ASN A 159 11.40 25.79 -5.72
C ASN A 159 9.93 25.49 -6.10
N GLY A 160 9.18 24.93 -5.17
CA GLY A 160 7.75 24.69 -5.29
C GLY A 160 7.34 23.38 -5.95
N ALA A 161 8.27 22.48 -6.30
CA ALA A 161 7.94 21.19 -6.90
C ALA A 161 8.91 20.10 -6.42
N LEU A 162 8.36 18.95 -6.02
CA LEU A 162 9.18 17.82 -5.57
C LEU A 162 10.14 17.32 -6.66
N PRO A 163 11.33 16.84 -6.27
CA PRO A 163 12.27 16.24 -7.21
C PRO A 163 11.70 14.96 -7.82
N LYS A 164 12.00 14.72 -9.12
CA LYS A 164 11.59 13.50 -9.80
C LYS A 164 12.45 12.33 -9.32
N VAL A 165 11.79 11.32 -8.74
CA VAL A 165 12.42 10.06 -8.31
C VAL A 165 11.59 8.86 -8.78
N TYR A 166 12.26 7.74 -9.08
CA TYR A 166 11.60 6.50 -9.47
C TYR A 166 11.19 5.71 -8.23
N ASP A 167 10.03 5.08 -8.29
CA ASP A 167 9.43 4.33 -7.17
C ASP A 167 10.37 3.24 -6.63
N GLN A 168 11.05 2.52 -7.54
CA GLN A 168 12.03 1.51 -7.14
C GLN A 168 13.18 2.13 -6.33
N LYS A 169 13.69 3.28 -6.75
CA LYS A 169 14.74 4.00 -6.02
C LYS A 169 14.29 4.45 -4.63
N ILE A 170 13.03 4.87 -4.50
CA ILE A 170 12.47 5.19 -3.17
C ILE A 170 12.47 3.93 -2.30
N ASN A 171 11.97 2.79 -2.82
CA ASN A 171 11.90 1.54 -2.06
C ASN A 171 13.27 0.98 -1.67
N ASP A 172 14.29 1.15 -2.51
CA ASP A 172 15.62 0.65 -2.23
C ASP A 172 16.31 1.53 -1.16
N HIS A 173 16.41 2.83 -1.42
CA HIS A 173 17.20 3.72 -0.57
C HIS A 173 16.51 4.10 0.74
N ILE A 174 15.17 4.05 0.84
CA ILE A 174 14.51 4.32 2.14
C ILE A 174 14.90 3.26 3.18
N LYS A 175 15.20 2.03 2.77
CA LYS A 175 15.70 0.97 3.65
C LYS A 175 17.09 1.29 4.16
N GLU A 176 17.97 1.74 3.25
CA GLU A 176 19.34 2.14 3.57
C GLU A 176 19.37 3.36 4.50
N ILE A 177 18.45 4.33 4.28
CA ILE A 177 18.28 5.48 5.17
C ILE A 177 17.76 5.03 6.54
N GLY A 178 16.78 4.13 6.59
CA GLY A 178 16.28 3.55 7.83
C GLY A 178 17.36 2.77 8.60
N GLU A 179 18.23 2.05 7.90
CA GLU A 179 19.40 1.40 8.53
C GLU A 179 20.37 2.42 9.09
N ALA A 180 20.65 3.51 8.37
CA ALA A 180 21.52 4.60 8.85
C ALA A 180 20.93 5.34 10.06
N LEU A 181 19.60 5.40 10.19
CA LEU A 181 18.89 5.89 11.37
C LEU A 181 18.84 4.87 12.54
N GLY A 182 19.41 3.68 12.36
CA GLY A 182 19.41 2.64 13.38
C GLY A 182 18.09 1.88 13.53
N TRP A 183 17.17 1.97 12.57
CA TRP A 183 15.88 1.26 12.61
C TRP A 183 16.05 -0.23 12.24
N THR A 184 16.84 -0.93 13.02
CA THR A 184 17.27 -2.31 12.74
C THR A 184 16.63 -3.34 13.67
N GLU A 185 15.70 -2.94 14.52
CA GLU A 185 14.97 -3.85 15.38
C GLU A 185 14.27 -4.95 14.56
N ILE A 186 14.18 -6.13 15.14
CA ILE A 186 13.57 -7.29 14.50
C ILE A 186 12.05 -7.22 14.66
N VAL A 187 11.37 -7.29 13.55
CA VAL A 187 9.91 -7.43 13.45
C VAL A 187 9.58 -8.86 13.07
N GLU A 188 8.75 -9.51 13.87
CA GLU A 188 8.19 -10.82 13.58
C GLU A 188 6.92 -10.67 12.74
N LEU A 189 6.84 -11.40 11.63
CA LEU A 189 5.75 -11.34 10.66
C LEU A 189 5.29 -12.75 10.33
N ASP A 190 3.99 -13.00 10.41
CA ASP A 190 3.43 -14.25 9.98
C ASP A 190 3.35 -14.29 8.46
N GLU A 191 4.09 -15.19 7.86
CA GLU A 191 4.16 -15.42 6.43
C GLU A 191 3.72 -16.84 6.07
N GLN A 192 3.20 -17.00 4.86
CA GLN A 192 2.86 -18.30 4.31
C GLN A 192 3.48 -18.47 2.92
N ARG A 193 4.11 -19.64 2.71
CA ARG A 193 4.61 -20.08 1.41
C ARG A 193 4.05 -21.48 1.13
N GLY A 194 3.29 -21.61 0.04
CA GLY A 194 2.57 -22.85 -0.20
C GLY A 194 1.66 -23.22 0.97
N ALA A 195 1.82 -24.43 1.49
CA ALA A 195 1.11 -24.91 2.68
C ALA A 195 1.82 -24.55 4.01
N MET A 196 3.07 -24.07 3.95
CA MET A 196 3.88 -23.80 5.15
C MET A 196 3.60 -22.38 5.70
N GLU A 197 3.17 -22.32 6.94
CA GLU A 197 3.08 -21.07 7.73
C GLU A 197 4.31 -20.99 8.64
N TYR A 198 4.91 -19.79 8.72
CA TYR A 198 6.10 -19.55 9.54
C TYR A 198 6.19 -18.08 9.94
N THR A 199 6.84 -17.82 11.08
CA THR A 199 7.15 -16.47 11.52
C THR A 199 8.48 -16.02 10.93
N ALA A 200 8.44 -15.07 10.01
CA ALA A 200 9.62 -14.46 9.42
C ALA A 200 10.16 -13.34 10.33
N LYS A 201 11.47 -13.34 10.57
CA LYS A 201 12.18 -12.29 11.32
C LYS A 201 12.87 -11.35 10.34
N LYS A 202 12.44 -10.08 10.30
CA LYS A 202 13.00 -9.06 9.38
C LYS A 202 13.34 -7.81 10.15
N ARG A 203 14.38 -7.09 9.70
CA ARG A 203 14.69 -5.77 10.27
C ARG A 203 13.59 -4.79 9.86
N PHE A 204 13.24 -3.87 10.75
CA PHE A 204 12.21 -2.86 10.49
C PHE A 204 12.49 -2.07 9.20
N CYS A 205 13.72 -1.59 9.02
CA CYS A 205 14.12 -0.84 7.82
C CYS A 205 13.89 -1.61 6.51
N ASP A 206 14.07 -2.94 6.48
CA ASP A 206 13.86 -3.77 5.30
C ASP A 206 12.39 -3.85 4.85
N LEU A 207 11.47 -3.51 5.74
CA LEU A 207 10.03 -3.52 5.50
C LEU A 207 9.49 -2.21 4.94
N LEU A 208 10.31 -1.15 4.93
CA LEU A 208 9.91 0.17 4.43
C LEU A 208 9.68 0.14 2.91
N LYS A 209 8.55 0.72 2.50
CA LYS A 209 8.12 0.82 1.09
C LYS A 209 7.29 2.08 0.91
N THR A 210 7.07 2.48 -0.34
CA THR A 210 6.21 3.62 -0.67
C THR A 210 4.80 3.54 -0.06
N HIS A 211 4.24 2.33 0.11
CA HIS A 211 2.96 2.13 0.79
C HIS A 211 3.02 2.32 2.31
N THR A 212 4.20 2.24 2.93
CA THR A 212 4.39 2.57 4.36
C THR A 212 3.96 4.00 4.65
N CYS A 213 4.22 4.94 3.75
CA CYS A 213 3.78 6.33 3.86
C CYS A 213 2.28 6.47 4.17
N ARG A 214 1.46 5.84 3.35
CA ARG A 214 0.00 5.92 3.47
C ARG A 214 -0.52 5.24 4.74
N ARG A 215 0.12 4.14 5.13
CA ARG A 215 -0.19 3.43 6.36
C ARG A 215 0.19 4.26 7.58
N SER A 216 1.33 4.94 7.53
CA SER A 216 1.81 5.79 8.62
C SER A 216 0.82 6.93 8.91
N LEU A 217 0.39 7.69 7.88
CA LEU A 217 -0.61 8.72 8.10
C LEU A 217 -1.90 8.16 8.70
N ALA A 218 -2.45 7.11 8.08
CA ALA A 218 -3.73 6.56 8.51
C ALA A 218 -3.67 6.08 9.97
N THR A 219 -2.60 5.36 10.36
CA THR A 219 -2.42 4.84 11.71
C THR A 219 -2.17 5.95 12.72
N ASN A 220 -1.31 6.93 12.41
CA ASN A 220 -1.01 8.05 13.30
C ASN A 220 -2.26 8.92 13.52
N MET A 221 -3.03 9.23 12.48
CA MET A 221 -4.30 9.95 12.63
C MET A 221 -5.30 9.19 13.51
N TYR A 222 -5.44 7.88 13.29
CA TYR A 222 -6.33 7.05 14.10
C TYR A 222 -5.91 7.06 15.57
N LYS A 223 -4.62 6.85 15.86
CA LYS A 223 -4.07 6.89 17.22
C LYS A 223 -4.18 8.28 17.88
N ALA A 224 -4.19 9.33 17.08
CA ALA A 224 -4.50 10.68 17.55
C ALA A 224 -6.00 10.97 17.74
N GLY A 225 -6.89 9.97 17.59
CA GLY A 225 -8.32 10.10 17.83
C GLY A 225 -9.13 10.59 16.62
N ALA A 226 -8.57 10.66 15.42
CA ALA A 226 -9.33 11.04 14.23
C ALA A 226 -10.34 9.96 13.85
N SER A 227 -11.54 10.37 13.45
CA SER A 227 -12.57 9.44 12.96
C SER A 227 -12.15 8.76 11.65
N LEU A 228 -12.66 7.54 11.39
CA LEU A 228 -12.42 6.85 10.14
C LEU A 228 -12.85 7.70 8.93
N SER A 229 -13.97 8.42 9.03
CA SER A 229 -14.45 9.31 7.98
C SER A 229 -13.47 10.46 7.68
N SER A 230 -12.85 11.05 8.70
CA SER A 230 -11.83 12.10 8.54
C SER A 230 -10.57 11.56 7.86
N ILE A 231 -10.12 10.35 8.25
CA ILE A 231 -8.97 9.69 7.63
C ILE A 231 -9.28 9.35 6.17
N MET A 232 -10.49 8.85 5.88
CA MET A 232 -10.94 8.55 4.52
C MET A 232 -10.99 9.80 3.63
N ALA A 233 -11.47 10.92 4.17
CA ALA A 233 -11.54 12.19 3.44
C ALA A 233 -10.15 12.66 2.97
N ILE A 234 -9.13 12.48 3.78
CA ILE A 234 -7.74 12.86 3.46
C ILE A 234 -7.09 11.81 2.55
N THR A 235 -7.19 10.54 2.91
CA THR A 235 -6.52 9.48 2.18
C THR A 235 -7.23 9.09 0.88
N GLY A 236 -8.54 9.36 0.75
CA GLY A 236 -9.36 8.98 -0.40
C GLY A 236 -9.63 7.47 -0.48
N HIS A 237 -9.84 6.80 0.68
CA HIS A 237 -10.35 5.44 0.70
C HIS A 237 -11.85 5.44 0.40
N ASN A 238 -12.31 4.48 -0.41
CA ASN A 238 -13.71 4.39 -0.82
C ASN A 238 -14.59 3.65 0.20
N SER A 239 -13.99 2.93 1.15
CA SER A 239 -14.71 2.21 2.20
C SER A 239 -13.89 2.10 3.47
N GLU A 240 -14.57 2.02 4.62
CA GLU A 240 -13.94 1.78 5.91
C GLU A 240 -13.20 0.44 5.94
N GLN A 241 -13.76 -0.60 5.30
CA GLN A 241 -13.12 -1.90 5.20
C GLN A 241 -11.74 -1.81 4.54
N GLN A 242 -11.59 -1.02 3.47
CA GLN A 242 -10.29 -0.76 2.85
C GLN A 242 -9.36 0.02 3.79
N LEU A 243 -9.87 1.03 4.49
CA LEU A 243 -9.06 1.80 5.43
C LEU A 243 -8.56 0.89 6.57
N LYS A 244 -9.43 0.05 7.14
CA LYS A 244 -9.08 -0.85 8.25
C LYS A 244 -7.89 -1.76 7.91
N THR A 245 -7.70 -2.18 6.66
CA THR A 245 -6.52 -2.97 6.25
C THR A 245 -5.20 -2.16 6.26
N TYR A 246 -5.28 -0.84 6.31
CA TYR A 246 -4.12 0.05 6.42
C TYR A 246 -3.76 0.39 7.87
N LEU A 247 -4.71 0.30 8.80
CA LEU A 247 -4.44 0.61 10.19
C LEU A 247 -3.59 -0.50 10.83
N LYS A 248 -2.53 -0.10 11.50
CA LYS A 248 -1.69 -1.01 12.29
C LYS A 248 -1.99 -0.81 13.76
N LEU A 249 -2.96 -1.58 14.20
CA LEU A 249 -3.52 -1.56 15.54
C LEU A 249 -3.13 -2.84 16.26
N ASP A 250 -2.89 -2.75 17.57
CA ASP A 250 -2.79 -3.93 18.41
C ASP A 250 -4.16 -4.59 18.65
N GLU A 251 -4.20 -5.73 19.31
CA GLU A 251 -5.45 -6.50 19.52
C GLU A 251 -6.48 -5.74 20.36
N SER A 252 -6.04 -4.91 21.30
CA SER A 252 -6.93 -4.09 22.12
C SER A 252 -7.53 -2.94 21.30
N GLU A 253 -6.72 -2.28 20.49
CA GLU A 253 -7.14 -1.23 19.56
C GLU A 253 -8.09 -1.78 18.47
N LYS A 254 -7.84 -2.99 17.96
CA LYS A 254 -8.74 -3.67 17.02
C LYS A 254 -10.10 -3.96 17.64
N SER A 255 -10.12 -4.39 18.90
CA SER A 255 -11.36 -4.65 19.63
C SER A 255 -12.19 -3.38 19.81
N MET A 256 -11.55 -2.24 20.13
CA MET A 256 -12.23 -0.94 20.22
C MET A 256 -12.76 -0.45 18.88
N LEU A 257 -12.08 -0.77 17.77
CA LEU A 257 -12.54 -0.40 16.43
C LEU A 257 -13.74 -1.23 15.95
N ALA A 258 -13.96 -2.41 16.54
CA ALA A 258 -15.06 -3.30 16.20
C ALA A 258 -16.35 -3.02 16.99
N ALA A 259 -16.24 -2.33 18.12
CA ALA A 259 -17.38 -1.94 18.98
C ALA A 259 -18.07 -0.67 18.49
#